data_19295224b56234f5d175344e61abfe3b
#
_entry.id   19295224b56234f5d175344e61abfe3b
#
_cell.length_a   1.000
_cell.length_b   1.000
_cell.length_c   1.000
_cell.angle_alpha   90.00
_cell.angle_beta   90.00
_cell.angle_gamma   90.00
#
_symmetry.space_group_name_H-M   'P 1'
#
loop_
_entity.id
_entity.type
_entity.pdbx_description
1 polymer ?
#
loop_
_entity_poly.entity_id
_entity_poly.type
_entity_poly.pdbx_seq_one_letter_code
_entity_poly.pdbx_strand_id
1 'polypeptide(L)'
;MANGASFDDLVHEAFIKPLRSVLIVDDQYPTWEEIFNSKLEGKDKSDEIETRSGSKSWRSSNTAKEVYNLVVEFRRQNPGFIIDIHDGISFQIDNATAGSETPQELADHLHQSDLLILDYNLEGSEAGTGGETARKILSSVLSNQHFNLVVIHTSEDLNDVVHECLCSLMKTCTSQYASKVADDVRELENTIADKEDEGDFNRNLINEKIDLASYVCARDAYGVLTSALSEFMQGIGAFSELSSWADELSLEGKQKRTFFYWAVRELEEKKIGYFTENPPDGLLWNISDNRRWLRTSRGFVCFVKKGPKNLITELKDALGNWKPTPRDCFRQNIEMKSVEWGPMLKTSLFDRNMPLQNSTTRF
;
A
#
# COMPACT_ATOMS: atom_id res chain seq x y z
N MET A 1 -34.46 -11.76 -25.19
CA MET A 1 -33.64 -10.59 -24.88
C MET A 1 -32.59 -11.09 -23.88
N ALA A 2 -31.34 -11.13 -24.27
CA ALA A 2 -30.29 -11.52 -23.33
C ALA A 2 -30.22 -10.43 -22.25
N ASN A 3 -30.45 -10.78 -20.99
CA ASN A 3 -30.19 -9.91 -19.86
C ASN A 3 -28.71 -9.51 -19.95
N GLY A 4 -28.42 -8.25 -20.26
CA GLY A 4 -27.05 -7.75 -20.25
C GLY A 4 -26.49 -7.94 -18.86
N ALA A 5 -25.30 -8.57 -18.76
CA ALA A 5 -24.60 -8.71 -17.49
C ALA A 5 -24.45 -7.33 -16.83
N SER A 6 -24.73 -7.25 -15.54
CA SER A 6 -24.50 -6.02 -14.80
C SER A 6 -22.99 -5.73 -14.69
N PHE A 7 -22.62 -4.49 -14.38
CA PHE A 7 -21.23 -4.14 -14.15
C PHE A 7 -20.61 -4.97 -13.01
N ASP A 8 -21.36 -5.21 -11.95
CA ASP A 8 -20.94 -6.02 -10.80
C ASP A 8 -20.71 -7.49 -11.20
N ASP A 9 -21.50 -8.03 -12.14
CA ASP A 9 -21.27 -9.37 -12.70
C ASP A 9 -19.94 -9.42 -13.47
N LEU A 10 -19.62 -8.38 -14.24
CA LEU A 10 -18.35 -8.31 -14.97
C LEU A 10 -17.14 -8.24 -14.02
N VAL A 11 -17.23 -7.43 -12.97
CA VAL A 11 -16.19 -7.34 -11.92
C VAL A 11 -16.02 -8.69 -11.23
N HIS A 12 -17.12 -9.34 -10.87
CA HIS A 12 -17.09 -10.66 -10.25
C HIS A 12 -16.42 -11.71 -11.15
N GLU A 13 -16.84 -11.80 -12.43
CA GLU A 13 -16.28 -12.75 -13.39
C GLU A 13 -14.78 -12.48 -13.67
N ALA A 14 -14.35 -11.22 -13.66
CA ALA A 14 -12.99 -10.86 -14.01
C ALA A 14 -12.00 -10.99 -12.84
N PHE A 15 -12.40 -10.61 -11.64
CA PHE A 15 -11.47 -10.45 -10.50
C PHE A 15 -11.73 -11.42 -9.35
N ILE A 16 -12.96 -11.88 -9.13
CA ILE A 16 -13.29 -12.70 -7.96
C ILE A 16 -13.40 -14.18 -8.33
N LYS A 17 -14.14 -14.48 -9.38
CA LYS A 17 -14.38 -15.87 -9.79
C LYS A 17 -13.09 -16.66 -10.13
N PRO A 18 -12.03 -16.04 -10.68
CA PRO A 18 -10.77 -16.74 -10.95
C PRO A 18 -9.97 -17.10 -9.70
N LEU A 19 -10.23 -16.44 -8.57
CA LEU A 19 -9.46 -16.66 -7.33
C LEU A 19 -9.59 -18.11 -6.84
N ARG A 20 -8.46 -18.72 -6.49
CA ARG A 20 -8.37 -20.11 -6.00
C ARG A 20 -7.58 -20.21 -4.71
N SER A 21 -6.62 -19.30 -4.52
CA SER A 21 -5.70 -19.31 -3.40
C SER A 21 -5.71 -17.97 -2.68
N VAL A 22 -5.55 -18.02 -1.36
CA VAL A 22 -5.36 -16.86 -0.51
C VAL A 22 -4.18 -17.13 0.41
N LEU A 23 -3.28 -16.17 0.48
CA LEU A 23 -2.22 -16.12 1.46
C LEU A 23 -2.57 -15.05 2.50
N ILE A 24 -2.49 -15.40 3.76
CA ILE A 24 -2.71 -14.51 4.89
C ILE A 24 -1.36 -14.28 5.56
N VAL A 25 -0.93 -13.03 5.66
CA VAL A 25 0.29 -12.62 6.36
C VAL A 25 -0.10 -11.77 7.57
N ASP A 26 0.08 -12.32 8.77
CA ASP A 26 -0.33 -11.69 10.02
C ASP A 26 0.53 -12.26 11.17
N ASP A 27 1.29 -11.41 11.86
CA ASP A 27 2.21 -11.82 12.94
C ASP A 27 1.50 -12.45 14.16
N GLN A 28 0.21 -12.20 14.30
CA GLN A 28 -0.62 -12.73 15.38
C GLN A 28 -1.30 -14.07 15.02
N TYR A 29 -1.24 -14.50 13.76
CA TYR A 29 -1.88 -15.73 13.33
C TYR A 29 -0.89 -16.91 13.35
N PRO A 30 -1.37 -18.14 13.65
CA PRO A 30 -0.53 -19.32 13.68
C PRO A 30 -0.19 -19.78 12.26
N THR A 31 1.06 -20.18 12.04
CA THR A 31 1.41 -20.98 10.87
C THR A 31 0.86 -22.40 11.00
N TRP A 32 0.79 -23.14 9.89
CA TRP A 32 0.36 -24.55 9.93
C TRP A 32 1.30 -25.41 10.81
N GLU A 33 2.61 -25.15 10.78
CA GLU A 33 3.57 -25.83 11.62
C GLU A 33 3.30 -25.60 13.11
N GLU A 34 3.02 -24.38 13.52
CA GLU A 34 2.67 -24.06 14.90
C GLU A 34 1.42 -24.79 15.36
N ILE A 35 0.39 -24.86 14.49
CA ILE A 35 -0.85 -25.59 14.78
C ILE A 35 -0.57 -27.08 14.96
N PHE A 36 0.21 -27.69 14.05
CA PHE A 36 0.53 -29.10 14.13
C PHE A 36 1.44 -29.44 15.30
N ASN A 37 2.47 -28.64 15.56
CA ASN A 37 3.36 -28.82 16.69
C ASN A 37 2.61 -28.73 18.03
N SER A 38 1.70 -27.78 18.19
CA SER A 38 0.86 -27.67 19.38
C SER A 38 -0.01 -28.90 19.66
N LYS A 39 -0.33 -29.67 18.61
CA LYS A 39 -1.08 -30.93 18.73
C LYS A 39 -0.20 -32.16 19.00
N LEU A 40 1.05 -32.16 18.49
CA LEU A 40 1.99 -33.25 18.66
C LEU A 40 2.62 -33.27 20.05
N GLU A 41 2.86 -32.12 20.64
CA GLU A 41 3.54 -32.00 21.94
C GLU A 41 2.67 -32.37 23.16
N GLY A 42 1.37 -32.59 22.97
CA GLY A 42 0.44 -32.94 24.04
C GLY A 42 0.26 -31.81 25.07
N LYS A 43 -0.86 -31.81 25.77
CA LYS A 43 -1.29 -30.72 26.67
C LYS A 43 -0.39 -30.45 27.91
N ASP A 44 0.71 -31.17 28.10
CA ASP A 44 1.49 -31.15 29.35
C ASP A 44 2.75 -30.26 29.31
N LYS A 45 3.06 -29.59 28.19
CA LYS A 45 4.20 -28.66 28.12
C LYS A 45 3.75 -27.24 27.77
N SER A 46 2.86 -26.68 28.57
CA SER A 46 2.36 -25.31 28.37
C SER A 46 3.35 -24.22 28.82
N ASP A 47 4.48 -24.55 29.44
CA ASP A 47 5.27 -23.58 30.21
C ASP A 47 6.70 -23.33 29.70
N GLU A 48 7.20 -24.00 28.63
CA GLU A 48 8.62 -23.89 28.24
C GLU A 48 8.91 -23.61 26.77
N ILE A 49 7.94 -23.33 25.93
CA ILE A 49 8.27 -22.78 24.62
C ILE A 49 8.28 -21.27 24.74
N GLU A 50 9.43 -20.73 25.15
CA GLU A 50 9.79 -19.35 24.83
C GLU A 50 9.81 -19.22 23.29
N THR A 51 8.66 -18.90 22.72
CA THR A 51 8.57 -18.46 21.35
C THR A 51 9.44 -17.22 21.21
N ARG A 52 10.35 -17.19 20.24
CA ARG A 52 11.31 -16.12 19.94
C ARG A 52 10.68 -14.73 19.72
N SER A 53 9.41 -14.63 19.65
CA SER A 53 8.59 -13.43 19.65
C SER A 53 7.50 -13.64 20.67
N GLY A 54 7.25 -12.68 21.53
CA GLY A 54 6.32 -12.78 22.65
C GLY A 54 5.07 -13.61 22.37
N SER A 55 4.38 -14.08 23.38
CA SER A 55 3.23 -14.98 23.25
C SER A 55 2.26 -14.49 22.17
N LYS A 56 2.21 -15.20 21.02
CA LYS A 56 1.27 -14.87 19.92
C LYS A 56 -0.17 -14.89 20.44
N SER A 57 -0.94 -13.90 20.10
CA SER A 57 -2.30 -13.70 20.61
C SER A 57 -3.31 -14.76 20.10
N TRP A 58 -2.96 -15.54 19.06
CA TRP A 58 -3.86 -16.58 18.52
C TRP A 58 -4.22 -17.67 19.55
N ARG A 59 -3.41 -17.81 20.61
CA ARG A 59 -3.74 -18.69 21.73
C ARG A 59 -4.88 -18.15 22.61
N SER A 60 -5.21 -16.86 22.48
CA SER A 60 -6.39 -16.31 23.13
C SER A 60 -7.67 -16.80 22.46
N SER A 61 -8.75 -16.93 23.21
CA SER A 61 -10.03 -17.42 22.67
C SER A 61 -10.62 -16.51 21.57
N ASN A 62 -10.34 -15.21 21.65
CA ASN A 62 -10.84 -14.23 20.69
C ASN A 62 -10.10 -14.30 19.34
N THR A 63 -8.78 -14.27 19.36
CA THR A 63 -7.98 -14.34 18.13
C THR A 63 -8.11 -15.71 17.46
N ALA A 64 -8.13 -16.82 18.23
CA ALA A 64 -8.40 -18.14 17.66
C ALA A 64 -9.75 -18.19 16.94
N LYS A 65 -10.77 -17.50 17.45
CA LYS A 65 -12.09 -17.41 16.80
C LYS A 65 -12.05 -16.56 15.53
N GLU A 66 -11.28 -15.49 15.53
CA GLU A 66 -11.10 -14.64 14.32
C GLU A 66 -10.41 -15.43 13.22
N VAL A 67 -9.29 -16.08 13.50
CA VAL A 67 -8.58 -16.95 12.56
C VAL A 67 -9.52 -18.05 12.02
N TYR A 68 -10.24 -18.72 12.90
CA TYR A 68 -11.20 -19.74 12.49
C TYR A 68 -12.29 -19.19 11.57
N ASN A 69 -12.87 -18.04 11.90
CA ASN A 69 -13.90 -17.41 11.09
C ASN A 69 -13.38 -17.04 9.71
N LEU A 70 -12.18 -16.49 9.64
CA LEU A 70 -11.52 -16.10 8.38
C LEU A 70 -11.27 -17.35 7.50
N VAL A 71 -10.70 -18.41 8.08
CA VAL A 71 -10.49 -19.67 7.36
C VAL A 71 -11.82 -20.24 6.85
N VAL A 72 -12.86 -20.22 7.68
CA VAL A 72 -14.19 -20.71 7.31
C VAL A 72 -14.82 -19.85 6.21
N GLU A 73 -14.65 -18.54 6.25
CA GLU A 73 -15.12 -17.61 5.21
C GLU A 73 -14.60 -18.01 3.83
N PHE A 74 -13.29 -18.18 3.71
CA PHE A 74 -12.66 -18.55 2.43
C PHE A 74 -12.96 -19.99 2.01
N ARG A 75 -13.01 -20.94 2.95
CA ARG A 75 -13.34 -22.34 2.66
C ARG A 75 -14.78 -22.53 2.20
N ARG A 76 -15.70 -21.66 2.60
CA ARG A 76 -17.13 -21.69 2.20
C ARG A 76 -17.42 -21.04 0.86
N GLN A 77 -16.45 -20.36 0.24
CA GLN A 77 -16.62 -19.90 -1.14
C GLN A 77 -16.84 -21.09 -2.09
N ASN A 78 -17.41 -20.85 -3.26
CA ASN A 78 -17.64 -21.87 -4.26
C ASN A 78 -16.99 -21.49 -5.61
N PRO A 79 -15.87 -22.10 -5.97
CA PRO A 79 -15.12 -23.13 -5.23
C PRO A 79 -14.44 -22.56 -3.97
N GLY A 80 -14.16 -23.45 -2.99
CA GLY A 80 -13.44 -23.08 -1.78
C GLY A 80 -11.97 -22.76 -2.08
N PHE A 81 -11.42 -21.78 -1.37
CA PHE A 81 -10.03 -21.37 -1.56
C PHE A 81 -9.04 -22.34 -0.92
N ILE A 82 -7.88 -22.47 -1.54
CA ILE A 82 -6.67 -22.96 -0.88
C ILE A 82 -6.15 -21.81 0.00
N ILE A 83 -5.86 -22.10 1.27
CA ILE A 83 -5.47 -21.10 2.25
C ILE A 83 -4.09 -21.45 2.78
N ASP A 84 -3.21 -20.46 2.78
CA ASP A 84 -1.95 -20.50 3.49
C ASP A 84 -1.85 -19.35 4.47
N ILE A 85 -1.14 -19.54 5.59
CA ILE A 85 -0.97 -18.55 6.64
C ILE A 85 0.51 -18.43 6.96
N HIS A 86 1.01 -17.21 6.91
CA HIS A 86 2.38 -16.84 7.16
C HIS A 86 2.44 -15.75 8.24
N ASP A 87 3.37 -15.85 9.17
CA ASP A 87 3.50 -14.87 10.27
C ASP A 87 4.32 -13.62 9.91
N GLY A 88 4.83 -13.54 8.69
CA GLY A 88 5.70 -12.44 8.25
C GLY A 88 7.10 -12.43 8.87
N ILE A 89 7.37 -13.29 9.86
CA ILE A 89 8.57 -13.29 10.70
C ILE A 89 9.40 -14.57 10.51
N SER A 90 8.76 -15.70 10.23
CA SER A 90 9.35 -17.04 10.36
C SER A 90 10.47 -17.36 9.38
N PHE A 91 10.71 -16.56 8.36
CA PHE A 91 11.86 -16.71 7.46
C PHE A 91 13.21 -16.29 8.07
N GLN A 92 13.22 -15.73 9.28
CA GLN A 92 14.47 -15.32 9.95
C GLN A 92 15.15 -16.45 10.75
N ILE A 93 14.58 -17.66 10.81
CA ILE A 93 14.82 -18.52 11.99
C ILE A 93 15.91 -19.58 11.80
N ASP A 94 16.19 -20.13 10.65
CA ASP A 94 17.02 -21.33 10.58
C ASP A 94 18.44 -21.15 10.07
N ASN A 95 18.91 -19.95 9.85
CA ASN A 95 20.26 -19.75 9.36
C ASN A 95 21.04 -18.69 10.16
N ALA A 96 21.58 -19.10 11.28
CA ALA A 96 22.68 -18.37 11.92
C ALA A 96 23.94 -18.29 11.02
N THR A 97 23.86 -18.81 9.79
CA THR A 97 24.92 -18.85 8.76
C THR A 97 24.48 -18.44 7.36
N ALA A 98 23.20 -18.16 7.11
CA ALA A 98 22.73 -17.62 5.83
C ALA A 98 21.88 -16.37 6.12
N GLY A 99 22.17 -15.29 5.42
CA GLY A 99 21.61 -13.96 5.69
C GLY A 99 20.09 -13.96 5.79
N SER A 100 19.58 -13.08 6.63
CA SER A 100 18.14 -12.81 6.79
C SER A 100 17.49 -12.65 5.43
N GLU A 101 16.40 -13.40 5.13
CA GLU A 101 15.62 -13.16 3.93
C GLU A 101 15.17 -11.70 3.91
N THR A 102 15.39 -11.06 2.79
CA THR A 102 14.97 -9.68 2.60
C THR A 102 13.46 -9.63 2.37
N PRO A 103 12.78 -8.51 2.62
CA PRO A 103 11.37 -8.34 2.24
C PRO A 103 11.10 -8.66 0.77
N GLN A 104 12.12 -8.60 -0.09
CA GLN A 104 12.07 -8.97 -1.49
C GLN A 104 11.91 -10.49 -1.67
N GLU A 105 12.68 -11.29 -0.94
CA GLU A 105 12.59 -12.77 -0.99
C GLU A 105 11.25 -13.24 -0.45
N LEU A 106 10.75 -12.62 0.62
CA LEU A 106 9.40 -12.87 1.10
C LEU A 106 8.37 -12.56 0.01
N ALA A 107 8.48 -11.42 -0.67
CA ALA A 107 7.58 -11.07 -1.75
C ALA A 107 7.66 -12.07 -2.91
N ASP A 108 8.81 -12.66 -3.21
CA ASP A 108 8.97 -13.67 -4.26
C ASP A 108 8.20 -14.95 -3.93
N HIS A 109 8.07 -15.33 -2.66
CA HIS A 109 7.20 -16.43 -2.22
C HIS A 109 5.70 -16.07 -2.28
N LEU A 110 5.34 -14.81 -2.11
CA LEU A 110 3.95 -14.35 -2.12
C LEU A 110 3.31 -14.37 -3.52
N HIS A 111 4.08 -14.52 -4.59
CA HIS A 111 3.59 -14.54 -5.98
C HIS A 111 2.74 -15.76 -6.35
N GLN A 112 2.64 -16.74 -5.47
CA GLN A 112 1.91 -17.98 -5.73
C GLN A 112 0.44 -17.92 -5.31
N SER A 113 0.00 -16.83 -4.68
CA SER A 113 -1.41 -16.65 -4.28
C SER A 113 -2.13 -15.67 -5.20
N ASP A 114 -3.42 -15.94 -5.45
CA ASP A 114 -4.28 -15.04 -6.23
C ASP A 114 -4.73 -13.83 -5.43
N LEU A 115 -4.79 -13.96 -4.10
CA LEU A 115 -5.22 -12.93 -3.16
C LEU A 115 -4.27 -12.93 -1.95
N LEU A 116 -3.74 -11.77 -1.63
CA LEU A 116 -2.95 -11.52 -0.42
C LEU A 116 -3.81 -10.77 0.60
N ILE A 117 -3.93 -11.33 1.81
CA ILE A 117 -4.44 -10.62 2.99
C ILE A 117 -3.23 -10.27 3.85
N LEU A 118 -2.96 -8.99 4.01
CA LEU A 118 -1.76 -8.50 4.66
C LEU A 118 -2.11 -7.66 5.88
N ASP A 119 -1.67 -8.07 7.07
CA ASP A 119 -1.71 -7.19 8.23
C ASP A 119 -0.74 -6.03 8.03
N TYR A 120 -1.15 -4.85 8.47
CA TYR A 120 -0.31 -3.66 8.36
C TYR A 120 0.80 -3.65 9.40
N ASN A 121 0.52 -4.08 10.63
CA ASN A 121 1.49 -4.08 11.73
C ASN A 121 2.10 -5.48 11.93
N LEU A 122 3.15 -5.78 11.19
CA LEU A 122 3.89 -7.05 11.29
C LEU A 122 5.06 -6.98 12.30
N GLU A 123 5.39 -5.79 12.79
CA GLU A 123 6.48 -5.56 13.74
C GLU A 123 6.05 -5.72 15.20
N GLY A 124 4.75 -5.89 15.44
CA GLY A 124 4.17 -5.92 16.78
C GLY A 124 4.08 -4.54 17.44
N SER A 125 3.30 -4.44 18.50
CA SER A 125 2.96 -3.17 19.18
C SER A 125 4.14 -2.44 19.87
N GLU A 126 5.31 -3.05 19.97
CA GLU A 126 6.47 -2.47 20.68
C GLU A 126 7.40 -1.65 19.78
N ALA A 127 7.29 -1.77 18.46
CA ALA A 127 8.29 -1.21 17.54
C ALA A 127 8.10 0.28 17.23
N GLY A 128 7.01 0.93 17.61
CA GLY A 128 6.80 2.39 17.48
C GLY A 128 6.76 2.95 16.04
N THR A 129 7.07 2.14 15.04
CA THR A 129 7.09 2.46 13.60
C THR A 129 6.40 1.35 12.81
N GLY A 130 5.23 0.90 13.27
CA GLY A 130 4.49 -0.17 12.62
C GLY A 130 4.28 0.03 11.11
N GLY A 131 4.17 -1.06 10.36
CA GLY A 131 3.83 -1.05 8.95
C GLY A 131 5.01 -0.92 7.97
N GLU A 132 6.27 -0.84 8.42
CA GLU A 132 7.41 -0.75 7.50
C GLU A 132 7.54 -2.04 6.66
N THR A 133 7.46 -3.19 7.28
CA THR A 133 7.52 -4.50 6.61
C THR A 133 6.34 -4.67 5.66
N ALA A 134 5.13 -4.34 6.08
CA ALA A 134 3.95 -4.41 5.23
C ALA A 134 4.05 -3.49 4.00
N ARG A 135 4.55 -2.26 4.16
CA ARG A 135 4.78 -1.33 3.04
C ARG A 135 5.85 -1.86 2.07
N LYS A 136 6.93 -2.45 2.56
CA LYS A 136 7.97 -3.09 1.71
C LYS A 136 7.40 -4.26 0.93
N ILE A 137 6.64 -5.15 1.58
CA ILE A 137 5.94 -6.25 0.93
C ILE A 137 5.00 -5.71 -0.14
N LEU A 138 4.16 -4.73 0.19
CA LEU A 138 3.20 -4.12 -0.73
C LEU A 138 3.90 -3.54 -1.98
N SER A 139 4.95 -2.75 -1.78
CA SER A 139 5.73 -2.17 -2.89
C SER A 139 6.31 -3.25 -3.79
N SER A 140 6.87 -4.31 -3.23
CA SER A 140 7.42 -5.43 -3.99
C SER A 140 6.35 -6.19 -4.76
N VAL A 141 5.23 -6.55 -4.12
CA VAL A 141 4.11 -7.25 -4.76
C VAL A 141 3.53 -6.43 -5.92
N LEU A 142 3.40 -5.12 -5.78
CA LEU A 142 2.87 -4.24 -6.83
C LEU A 142 3.89 -3.90 -7.93
N SER A 143 5.15 -4.27 -7.75
CA SER A 143 6.22 -4.07 -8.75
C SER A 143 6.50 -5.33 -9.58
N ASN A 144 5.92 -6.47 -9.26
CA ASN A 144 6.12 -7.72 -9.98
C ASN A 144 5.43 -7.75 -11.36
N GLN A 145 5.57 -8.88 -12.09
CA GLN A 145 5.02 -9.01 -13.45
C GLN A 145 3.55 -9.44 -13.49
N HIS A 146 2.96 -9.83 -12.36
CA HIS A 146 1.60 -10.32 -12.25
C HIS A 146 0.67 -9.24 -11.70
N PHE A 147 -0.63 -9.37 -11.99
CA PHE A 147 -1.62 -8.52 -11.36
C PHE A 147 -2.05 -9.13 -10.03
N ASN A 148 -1.82 -8.40 -8.95
CA ASN A 148 -2.07 -8.88 -7.60
C ASN A 148 -3.30 -8.22 -7.00
N LEU A 149 -4.11 -9.00 -6.28
CA LEU A 149 -5.16 -8.48 -5.42
C LEU A 149 -4.66 -8.53 -3.97
N VAL A 150 -4.74 -7.39 -3.29
CA VAL A 150 -4.28 -7.25 -1.91
C VAL A 150 -5.38 -6.64 -1.05
N VAL A 151 -5.60 -7.21 0.12
CA VAL A 151 -6.42 -6.64 1.18
C VAL A 151 -5.49 -6.31 2.35
N ILE A 152 -5.32 -5.03 2.66
CA ILE A 152 -4.70 -4.62 3.91
C ILE A 152 -5.76 -4.76 5.01
N HIS A 153 -5.53 -5.68 5.94
CA HIS A 153 -6.48 -6.04 7.01
C HIS A 153 -5.87 -5.70 8.37
N THR A 154 -6.24 -4.56 8.94
CA THR A 154 -5.54 -3.98 10.08
C THR A 154 -6.46 -3.53 11.20
N SER A 155 -5.92 -3.49 12.43
CA SER A 155 -6.52 -2.83 13.60
C SER A 155 -6.18 -1.34 13.70
N GLU A 156 -5.18 -0.87 12.96
CA GLU A 156 -4.73 0.52 12.97
C GLU A 156 -5.73 1.48 12.32
N ASP A 157 -5.57 2.79 12.48
CA ASP A 157 -6.44 3.77 11.81
C ASP A 157 -6.27 3.69 10.29
N LEU A 158 -7.39 3.49 9.60
CA LEU A 158 -7.35 3.31 8.13
C LEU A 158 -6.92 4.57 7.37
N ASN A 159 -7.08 5.78 7.97
CA ASN A 159 -6.61 6.99 7.30
C ASN A 159 -5.09 7.00 7.27
N ASP A 160 -4.45 6.76 8.41
CA ASP A 160 -3.00 6.75 8.51
C ASP A 160 -2.40 5.66 7.62
N VAL A 161 -2.93 4.43 7.73
CA VAL A 161 -2.46 3.27 6.94
C VAL A 161 -2.54 3.52 5.44
N VAL A 162 -3.65 4.08 4.95
CA VAL A 162 -3.83 4.36 3.52
C VAL A 162 -2.82 5.40 3.02
N HIS A 163 -2.61 6.49 3.77
CA HIS A 163 -1.67 7.53 3.39
C HIS A 163 -0.22 7.03 3.41
N GLU A 164 0.15 6.25 4.41
CA GLU A 164 1.48 5.65 4.49
C GLU A 164 1.74 4.63 3.38
N CYS A 165 0.78 3.75 3.10
CA CYS A 165 0.85 2.83 1.96
C CYS A 165 0.95 3.58 0.63
N LEU A 166 0.20 4.67 0.45
CA LEU A 166 0.26 5.46 -0.77
C LEU A 166 1.63 6.14 -0.93
N CYS A 167 2.21 6.69 0.15
CA CYS A 167 3.57 7.24 0.11
C CYS A 167 4.61 6.18 -0.31
N SER A 168 4.46 4.92 0.15
CA SER A 168 5.39 3.85 -0.20
C SER A 168 5.38 3.46 -1.69
N LEU A 169 4.39 3.92 -2.42
CA LEU A 169 4.26 3.76 -3.87
C LEU A 169 4.62 5.03 -4.66
N MET A 170 5.06 6.08 -3.99
CA MET A 170 5.43 7.35 -4.60
C MET A 170 6.93 7.61 -4.46
N LYS A 171 7.48 8.35 -5.42
CA LYS A 171 8.81 8.92 -5.34
C LYS A 171 8.75 10.30 -4.70
N THR A 172 9.79 10.71 -3.97
CA THR A 172 9.88 12.09 -3.46
C THR A 172 9.84 13.12 -4.59
N CYS A 173 9.30 14.31 -4.33
CA CYS A 173 9.28 15.41 -5.28
C CYS A 173 10.63 16.11 -5.40
N THR A 174 11.52 15.93 -4.45
CA THR A 174 12.77 16.66 -4.28
C THR A 174 13.63 16.68 -5.55
N SER A 175 13.64 15.57 -6.30
CA SER A 175 14.42 15.49 -7.55
C SER A 175 13.89 16.38 -8.68
N GLN A 176 12.62 16.77 -8.66
CA GLN A 176 12.03 17.62 -9.71
C GLN A 176 12.26 19.11 -9.48
N TYR A 177 12.40 19.53 -8.22
CA TYR A 177 12.50 20.94 -7.84
C TYR A 177 13.95 21.36 -7.55
N ALA A 178 14.82 20.42 -7.15
CA ALA A 178 16.19 20.71 -6.76
C ALA A 178 17.00 21.48 -7.82
N SER A 179 16.78 21.21 -9.10
CA SER A 179 17.53 21.85 -10.18
C SER A 179 16.98 23.23 -10.60
N LYS A 180 15.70 23.50 -10.35
CA LYS A 180 15.04 24.74 -10.82
C LYS A 180 15.05 25.87 -9.80
N VAL A 181 15.21 25.57 -8.51
CA VAL A 181 15.11 26.52 -7.39
C VAL A 181 16.28 26.41 -6.42
N ALA A 182 17.38 25.75 -6.77
CA ALA A 182 18.48 25.47 -5.85
C ALA A 182 19.08 26.72 -5.20
N ASP A 183 19.28 27.79 -5.98
CA ASP A 183 19.84 29.04 -5.46
C ASP A 183 18.82 29.79 -4.57
N ASP A 184 17.55 29.81 -4.99
CA ASP A 184 16.47 30.45 -4.22
C ASP A 184 16.23 29.73 -2.89
N VAL A 185 16.32 28.39 -2.87
CA VAL A 185 16.22 27.58 -1.65
C VAL A 185 17.40 27.84 -0.71
N ARG A 186 18.62 27.98 -1.24
CA ARG A 186 19.80 28.31 -0.41
C ARG A 186 19.67 29.67 0.26
N GLU A 187 19.19 30.69 -0.46
CA GLU A 187 18.96 32.01 0.12
C GLU A 187 17.88 31.96 1.21
N LEU A 188 16.80 31.20 0.97
CA LEU A 188 15.77 30.97 1.95
C LEU A 188 16.27 30.20 3.18
N GLU A 189 17.11 29.19 3.00
CA GLU A 189 17.71 28.42 4.11
C GLU A 189 18.56 29.28 5.03
N ASN A 190 19.31 30.26 4.50
CA ASN A 190 20.03 31.22 5.33
C ASN A 190 19.05 32.07 6.16
N THR A 191 17.98 32.56 5.54
CA THR A 191 16.94 33.33 6.26
C THR A 191 16.27 32.49 7.36
N ILE A 192 15.97 31.23 7.09
CA ILE A 192 15.40 30.31 8.07
C ILE A 192 16.37 30.04 9.22
N ALA A 193 17.65 29.79 8.91
CA ALA A 193 18.68 29.56 9.91
C ALA A 193 18.84 30.77 10.86
N ASP A 194 18.89 31.98 10.30
CA ASP A 194 18.94 33.21 11.10
C ASP A 194 17.75 33.30 12.06
N LYS A 195 16.53 32.96 11.59
CA LYS A 195 15.34 32.95 12.42
C LYS A 195 15.28 31.83 13.47
N GLU A 196 15.88 30.68 13.17
CA GLU A 196 16.06 29.60 14.16
C GLU A 196 17.02 30.02 15.26
N ASP A 197 18.13 30.69 14.91
CA ASP A 197 19.09 31.20 15.88
C ASP A 197 18.51 32.30 16.77
N GLU A 198 17.59 33.12 16.21
CA GLU A 198 16.81 34.10 16.98
C GLU A 198 15.75 33.46 17.89
N GLY A 199 15.40 32.20 17.67
CA GLY A 199 14.34 31.47 18.38
C GLY A 199 12.92 31.75 17.88
N ASP A 200 12.79 32.45 16.77
CA ASP A 200 11.52 32.84 16.14
C ASP A 200 10.94 31.75 15.22
N PHE A 201 11.73 30.73 14.89
CA PHE A 201 11.34 29.66 13.97
C PHE A 201 11.88 28.29 14.44
N ASN A 202 11.13 27.23 14.18
CA ASN A 202 11.54 25.85 14.49
C ASN A 202 11.08 24.89 13.38
N ARG A 203 12.01 24.52 12.48
CA ARG A 203 11.73 23.58 11.36
C ARG A 203 11.22 22.20 11.80
N ASN A 204 11.45 21.82 13.08
CA ASN A 204 10.93 20.53 13.57
C ASN A 204 9.42 20.46 13.64
N LEU A 205 8.73 21.60 13.62
CA LEU A 205 7.27 21.69 13.62
C LEU A 205 6.65 21.44 12.24
N ILE A 206 7.43 21.16 11.19
CA ILE A 206 6.92 20.97 9.82
C ILE A 206 5.84 19.88 9.74
N ASN A 207 5.96 18.79 10.52
CA ASN A 207 4.96 17.73 10.58
C ASN A 207 3.63 18.16 11.25
N GLU A 208 3.64 19.25 12.01
CA GLU A 208 2.45 19.84 12.61
C GLU A 208 1.78 20.81 11.65
N LYS A 209 2.53 21.40 10.74
CA LYS A 209 2.07 22.37 9.73
C LYS A 209 1.60 21.73 8.43
N ILE A 210 2.11 20.53 8.12
CA ILE A 210 1.66 19.71 6.99
C ILE A 210 1.50 18.29 7.49
N ASP A 211 0.27 17.83 7.63
CA ASP A 211 0.02 16.41 7.89
C ASP A 211 0.18 15.56 6.62
N LEU A 212 0.41 14.26 6.80
CA LEU A 212 0.66 13.34 5.69
C LEU A 212 -0.55 13.22 4.76
N ALA A 213 -1.77 13.31 5.28
CA ALA A 213 -2.98 13.23 4.48
C ALA A 213 -3.10 14.43 3.54
N SER A 214 -2.90 15.64 4.06
CA SER A 214 -2.88 16.88 3.26
C SER A 214 -1.79 16.85 2.19
N TYR A 215 -0.58 16.39 2.54
CA TYR A 215 0.51 16.21 1.60
C TYR A 215 0.15 15.25 0.47
N VAL A 216 -0.38 14.07 0.79
CA VAL A 216 -0.78 13.06 -0.21
C VAL A 216 -1.89 13.57 -1.12
N CYS A 217 -2.90 14.29 -0.57
CA CYS A 217 -3.97 14.89 -1.36
C CYS A 217 -3.46 15.98 -2.32
N ALA A 218 -2.35 16.64 -1.97
CA ALA A 218 -1.72 17.67 -2.80
C ALA A 218 -0.85 17.11 -3.92
N ARG A 219 -0.66 15.78 -3.98
CA ARG A 219 0.21 15.12 -4.95
C ARG A 219 -0.58 14.38 -6.02
N ASP A 220 0.00 14.33 -7.21
CA ASP A 220 -0.19 13.21 -8.13
C ASP A 220 0.98 12.20 -7.95
N ALA A 221 1.02 11.17 -8.78
CA ALA A 221 2.08 10.16 -8.72
C ALA A 221 3.50 10.72 -8.98
N TYR A 222 3.61 11.91 -9.56
CA TYR A 222 4.87 12.48 -10.06
C TYR A 222 5.30 13.76 -9.33
N GLY A 223 4.40 14.43 -8.64
CA GLY A 223 4.78 15.69 -7.97
C GLY A 223 3.65 16.39 -7.25
N VAL A 224 3.92 17.63 -6.81
CA VAL A 224 2.92 18.46 -6.13
C VAL A 224 2.04 19.17 -7.15
N LEU A 225 0.73 19.10 -6.95
CA LEU A 225 -0.26 19.73 -7.81
C LEU A 225 -0.18 21.28 -7.74
N THR A 226 -0.38 21.91 -8.89
CA THR A 226 -0.40 23.39 -8.98
C THR A 226 -1.53 23.99 -8.14
N SER A 227 -2.65 23.26 -7.95
CA SER A 227 -3.74 23.67 -7.05
C SER A 227 -3.30 23.83 -5.61
N ALA A 228 -2.50 22.88 -5.09
CA ALA A 228 -1.98 22.95 -3.72
C ALA A 228 -1.08 24.17 -3.50
N LEU A 229 -0.22 24.48 -4.45
CA LEU A 229 0.57 25.73 -4.41
C LEU A 229 -0.34 26.97 -4.46
N SER A 230 -1.38 26.94 -5.28
CA SER A 230 -2.34 28.06 -5.37
C SER A 230 -3.10 28.27 -4.05
N GLU A 231 -3.57 27.20 -3.41
CA GLU A 231 -4.22 27.25 -2.10
C GLU A 231 -3.28 27.80 -1.03
N PHE A 232 -2.04 27.32 -1.00
CA PHE A 232 -1.00 27.83 -0.11
C PHE A 232 -0.76 29.33 -0.31
N MET A 233 -0.59 29.78 -1.55
CA MET A 233 -0.34 31.21 -1.85
C MET A 233 -1.51 32.12 -1.46
N GLN A 234 -2.73 31.58 -1.40
CA GLN A 234 -3.94 32.29 -0.98
C GLN A 234 -4.22 32.16 0.54
N GLY A 235 -3.47 31.32 1.25
CA GLY A 235 -3.69 31.06 2.68
C GLY A 235 -4.99 30.32 2.97
N ILE A 236 -5.43 29.44 2.06
CA ILE A 236 -6.68 28.69 2.19
C ILE A 236 -6.45 27.18 2.13
N GLY A 237 -7.47 26.40 2.48
CA GLY A 237 -7.43 24.93 2.39
C GLY A 237 -6.46 24.28 3.37
N ALA A 238 -5.95 23.13 2.98
CA ALA A 238 -5.10 22.29 3.81
C ALA A 238 -3.72 22.88 4.14
N PHE A 239 -3.27 23.89 3.38
CA PHE A 239 -1.97 24.54 3.55
C PHE A 239 -2.07 25.94 4.19
N SER A 240 -3.21 26.29 4.78
CA SER A 240 -3.43 27.63 5.39
C SER A 240 -2.49 27.88 6.57
N GLU A 241 -2.23 26.88 7.42
CA GLU A 241 -1.28 27.02 8.54
C GLU A 241 0.16 27.19 8.05
N LEU A 242 0.56 26.44 7.02
CA LEU A 242 1.87 26.60 6.40
C LEU A 242 2.00 28.00 5.76
N SER A 243 0.93 28.52 5.13
CA SER A 243 0.90 29.86 4.58
C SER A 243 1.06 30.94 5.66
N SER A 244 0.35 30.79 6.79
CA SER A 244 0.50 31.69 7.94
C SER A 244 1.93 31.71 8.48
N TRP A 245 2.56 30.55 8.50
CA TRP A 245 3.95 30.40 8.92
C TRP A 245 4.95 31.13 7.99
N ALA A 246 4.70 31.08 6.67
CA ALA A 246 5.47 31.89 5.71
C ALA A 246 5.24 33.41 5.89
N ASP A 247 4.01 33.83 6.27
CA ASP A 247 3.68 35.22 6.54
C ASP A 247 4.35 35.73 7.83
N GLU A 248 4.46 34.88 8.87
CA GLU A 248 5.22 35.18 10.11
C GLU A 248 6.71 35.45 9.81
N LEU A 249 7.28 34.76 8.81
CA LEU A 249 8.62 34.99 8.31
C LEU A 249 8.73 36.20 7.35
N SER A 250 7.63 36.91 7.12
CA SER A 250 7.54 38.04 6.18
C SER A 250 7.92 37.69 4.74
N LEU A 251 7.66 36.43 4.33
CA LEU A 251 7.96 35.95 2.98
C LEU A 251 6.85 36.31 2.01
N GLU A 252 7.20 36.93 0.88
CA GLU A 252 6.23 37.35 -0.13
C GLU A 252 6.59 36.82 -1.53
N GLY A 253 5.61 36.74 -2.40
CA GLY A 253 5.77 36.49 -3.82
C GLY A 253 6.62 35.25 -4.12
N LYS A 254 7.82 35.46 -4.66
CA LYS A 254 8.74 34.37 -5.04
C LYS A 254 9.28 33.63 -3.81
N GLN A 255 9.61 34.33 -2.73
CA GLN A 255 10.14 33.72 -1.51
C GLN A 255 9.08 32.82 -0.84
N LYS A 256 7.83 33.28 -0.76
CA LYS A 256 6.73 32.46 -0.24
C LYS A 256 6.53 31.18 -1.07
N ARG A 257 6.62 31.26 -2.39
CA ARG A 257 6.57 30.07 -3.27
C ARG A 257 7.75 29.14 -3.02
N THR A 258 8.98 29.65 -2.87
CA THR A 258 10.16 28.87 -2.56
C THR A 258 10.03 28.17 -1.22
N PHE A 259 9.44 28.84 -0.21
CA PHE A 259 9.15 28.27 1.09
C PHE A 259 8.20 27.07 1.02
N PHE A 260 7.18 27.10 0.17
CA PHE A 260 6.30 25.95 -0.04
C PHE A 260 7.08 24.71 -0.52
N TYR A 261 7.96 24.85 -1.49
CA TYR A 261 8.78 23.73 -1.98
C TYR A 261 9.84 23.30 -0.97
N TRP A 262 10.41 24.21 -0.23
CA TRP A 262 11.28 23.91 0.90
C TRP A 262 10.55 23.09 1.97
N ALA A 263 9.37 23.51 2.37
CA ALA A 263 8.56 22.82 3.37
C ALA A 263 8.17 21.40 2.94
N VAL A 264 7.80 21.22 1.67
CA VAL A 264 7.52 19.88 1.10
C VAL A 264 8.79 19.01 1.15
N ARG A 265 9.95 19.55 0.80
CA ARG A 265 11.22 18.83 0.88
C ARG A 265 11.54 18.41 2.31
N GLU A 266 11.44 19.31 3.26
CA GLU A 266 11.69 19.01 4.69
C GLU A 266 10.77 17.90 5.20
N LEU A 267 9.49 17.90 4.80
CA LEU A 267 8.55 16.84 5.13
C LEU A 267 9.00 15.49 4.52
N GLU A 268 9.38 15.49 3.24
CA GLU A 268 9.84 14.29 2.54
C GLU A 268 11.13 13.74 3.14
N GLU A 269 12.10 14.60 3.50
CA GLU A 269 13.34 14.19 4.15
C GLU A 269 13.08 13.55 5.53
N LYS A 270 12.19 14.13 6.33
CA LYS A 270 11.78 13.54 7.62
C LYS A 270 11.03 12.22 7.47
N LYS A 271 10.37 12.01 6.35
CA LYS A 271 9.57 10.83 6.04
C LYS A 271 10.21 9.94 4.97
N ILE A 272 11.53 10.08 4.74
CA ILE A 272 12.19 9.40 3.60
C ILE A 272 11.97 7.90 3.57
N GLY A 273 11.88 7.24 4.71
CA GLY A 273 11.59 5.80 4.83
C GLY A 273 10.20 5.38 4.36
N TYR A 274 9.30 6.34 4.07
CA TYR A 274 7.99 6.04 3.52
C TYR A 274 7.98 6.02 1.98
N PHE A 275 8.98 6.56 1.30
CA PHE A 275 8.98 6.71 -0.16
C PHE A 275 9.81 5.63 -0.85
N THR A 276 9.50 5.37 -2.12
CA THR A 276 10.25 4.43 -2.95
C THR A 276 11.02 5.16 -4.05
N GLU A 277 12.20 4.64 -4.39
CA GLU A 277 12.95 5.09 -5.57
C GLU A 277 12.34 4.59 -6.90
N ASN A 278 11.60 3.48 -6.84
CA ASN A 278 11.03 2.81 -8.01
C ASN A 278 9.51 2.70 -7.87
N PRO A 279 8.75 3.79 -8.09
CA PRO A 279 7.30 3.77 -8.01
C PRO A 279 6.70 2.87 -9.09
N PRO A 280 5.64 2.11 -8.78
CA PRO A 280 4.95 1.31 -9.78
C PRO A 280 4.20 2.19 -10.79
N ASP A 281 4.13 1.72 -12.03
CA ASP A 281 3.39 2.40 -13.09
C ASP A 281 1.88 2.44 -12.85
N GLY A 282 1.24 3.53 -13.29
CA GLY A 282 -0.21 3.64 -13.34
C GLY A 282 -0.88 3.74 -11.97
N LEU A 283 -0.20 4.34 -11.00
CA LEU A 283 -0.72 4.57 -9.65
C LEU A 283 -1.95 5.50 -9.71
N LEU A 284 -3.08 4.98 -9.22
CA LEU A 284 -4.34 5.68 -8.99
C LEU A 284 -4.86 5.32 -7.61
N TRP A 285 -5.65 6.20 -7.01
CA TRP A 285 -6.20 5.96 -5.68
C TRP A 285 -7.53 6.64 -5.45
N ASN A 286 -8.27 6.12 -4.47
CA ASN A 286 -9.39 6.77 -3.83
C ASN A 286 -9.25 6.62 -2.31
N ILE A 287 -9.09 7.73 -1.62
CA ILE A 287 -8.88 7.80 -0.16
C ILE A 287 -9.99 8.58 0.54
N SER A 288 -10.93 9.15 -0.20
CA SER A 288 -11.94 10.10 0.31
C SER A 288 -13.16 9.44 0.95
N ASP A 289 -13.38 8.15 0.72
CA ASP A 289 -14.58 7.43 1.15
C ASP A 289 -14.26 6.26 2.08
N ASN A 290 -15.31 5.64 2.62
CA ASN A 290 -15.19 4.39 3.38
C ASN A 290 -14.67 3.21 2.54
N ARG A 291 -14.57 3.37 1.23
CA ARG A 291 -14.09 2.37 0.26
C ARG A 291 -12.74 2.81 -0.30
N ARG A 292 -11.72 2.77 0.54
CA ARG A 292 -10.37 3.18 0.19
C ARG A 292 -9.69 2.11 -0.65
N TRP A 293 -9.05 2.55 -1.73
CA TRP A 293 -8.28 1.65 -2.58
C TRP A 293 -7.12 2.36 -3.27
N LEU A 294 -6.09 1.59 -3.59
CA LEU A 294 -4.99 1.96 -4.46
C LEU A 294 -4.96 0.99 -5.65
N ARG A 295 -4.55 1.47 -6.79
CA ARG A 295 -4.41 0.67 -8.00
C ARG A 295 -3.13 1.06 -8.71
N THR A 296 -2.40 0.06 -9.22
CA THR A 296 -1.26 0.24 -10.13
C THR A 296 -1.51 -0.54 -11.42
N SER A 297 -0.58 -0.49 -12.38
CA SER A 297 -0.65 -1.36 -13.56
C SER A 297 -0.54 -2.86 -13.19
N ARG A 298 -0.08 -3.19 -11.97
CA ARG A 298 0.25 -4.55 -11.52
C ARG A 298 -0.57 -5.04 -10.33
N GLY A 299 -1.51 -4.25 -9.83
CA GLY A 299 -2.33 -4.72 -8.72
C GLY A 299 -3.38 -3.74 -8.26
N PHE A 300 -4.24 -4.25 -7.40
CA PHE A 300 -5.29 -3.51 -6.73
C PHE A 300 -5.24 -3.82 -5.24
N VAL A 301 -5.33 -2.79 -4.43
CA VAL A 301 -5.27 -2.86 -2.97
C VAL A 301 -6.52 -2.23 -2.39
N CYS A 302 -7.20 -2.94 -1.48
CA CYS A 302 -8.23 -2.35 -0.64
C CYS A 302 -7.85 -2.43 0.83
N PHE A 303 -8.48 -1.59 1.65
CA PHE A 303 -8.19 -1.43 3.07
C PHE A 303 -9.41 -1.77 3.90
N VAL A 304 -9.24 -2.71 4.81
CA VAL A 304 -10.33 -3.24 5.65
C VAL A 304 -9.90 -3.23 7.12
N LYS A 305 -10.74 -2.64 7.97
CA LYS A 305 -10.55 -2.67 9.42
C LYS A 305 -10.82 -4.07 9.95
N LYS A 306 -9.94 -4.62 10.80
CA LYS A 306 -10.18 -5.89 11.51
C LYS A 306 -11.52 -5.85 12.24
N GLY A 307 -12.32 -6.90 12.10
CA GLY A 307 -13.67 -6.99 12.67
C GLY A 307 -14.56 -8.00 11.94
N PRO A 308 -15.85 -8.02 12.23
CA PRO A 308 -16.79 -9.01 11.71
C PRO A 308 -17.24 -8.73 10.26
N LYS A 309 -16.33 -8.30 9.39
CA LYS A 309 -16.59 -8.01 7.99
C LYS A 309 -16.16 -9.17 7.10
N ASN A 310 -16.89 -9.38 6.01
CA ASN A 310 -16.54 -10.36 4.98
C ASN A 310 -15.54 -9.73 4.00
N LEU A 311 -14.29 -10.21 3.98
CA LEU A 311 -13.20 -9.63 3.19
C LEU A 311 -13.45 -9.70 1.68
N ILE A 312 -14.06 -10.77 1.20
CA ILE A 312 -14.42 -10.92 -0.23
C ILE A 312 -15.48 -9.88 -0.62
N THR A 313 -16.42 -9.59 0.26
CA THR A 313 -17.45 -8.56 0.02
C THR A 313 -16.81 -7.17 -0.01
N GLU A 314 -15.96 -6.85 0.96
CA GLU A 314 -15.24 -5.57 1.00
C GLU A 314 -14.35 -5.38 -0.25
N LEU A 315 -13.65 -6.46 -0.68
CA LEU A 315 -12.87 -6.43 -1.93
C LEU A 315 -13.74 -6.18 -3.17
N LYS A 316 -14.90 -6.86 -3.28
CA LYS A 316 -15.86 -6.64 -4.38
C LYS A 316 -16.36 -5.20 -4.41
N ASP A 317 -16.70 -4.66 -3.25
CA ASP A 317 -17.20 -3.31 -3.11
C ASP A 317 -16.13 -2.27 -3.49
N ALA A 318 -14.88 -2.51 -3.11
CA ALA A 318 -13.76 -1.65 -3.50
C ALA A 318 -13.49 -1.70 -5.01
N LEU A 319 -13.49 -2.89 -5.62
CA LEU A 319 -13.38 -3.08 -7.06
C LEU A 319 -14.53 -2.41 -7.82
N GLY A 320 -15.76 -2.55 -7.32
CA GLY A 320 -16.93 -1.86 -7.88
C GLY A 320 -16.82 -0.33 -7.80
N ASN A 321 -16.23 0.19 -6.75
CA ASN A 321 -15.96 1.63 -6.59
C ASN A 321 -14.86 2.13 -7.54
N TRP A 322 -13.80 1.36 -7.77
CA TRP A 322 -12.78 1.67 -8.76
C TRP A 322 -13.36 1.77 -10.18
N LYS A 323 -14.39 1.01 -10.52
CA LYS A 323 -15.03 0.95 -11.83
C LYS A 323 -14.03 0.56 -12.93
N PRO A 324 -13.43 -0.64 -12.88
CA PRO A 324 -12.47 -1.08 -13.89
C PRO A 324 -13.08 -1.02 -15.30
N THR A 325 -12.26 -0.62 -16.26
CA THR A 325 -12.70 -0.59 -17.65
C THR A 325 -12.86 -2.01 -18.22
N PRO A 326 -13.63 -2.22 -19.31
CA PRO A 326 -13.68 -3.51 -19.98
C PRO A 326 -12.29 -4.05 -20.37
N ARG A 327 -11.34 -3.15 -20.67
CA ARG A 327 -9.95 -3.50 -20.97
C ARG A 327 -9.23 -4.06 -19.74
N ASP A 328 -9.42 -3.46 -18.57
CA ASP A 328 -8.86 -3.96 -17.31
C ASP A 328 -9.40 -5.36 -17.00
N CYS A 329 -10.71 -5.56 -17.13
CA CYS A 329 -11.36 -6.85 -16.95
C CYS A 329 -10.84 -7.92 -17.94
N PHE A 330 -10.66 -7.54 -19.19
CA PHE A 330 -10.17 -8.45 -20.22
C PHE A 330 -8.72 -8.84 -20.01
N ARG A 331 -7.87 -7.88 -19.65
CA ARG A 331 -6.46 -8.12 -19.33
C ARG A 331 -6.31 -9.07 -18.16
N GLN A 332 -7.06 -8.87 -17.09
CA GLN A 332 -7.05 -9.74 -15.92
C GLN A 332 -7.43 -11.18 -16.28
N ASN A 333 -8.48 -11.37 -17.07
CA ASN A 333 -8.89 -12.70 -17.53
C ASN A 333 -7.83 -13.41 -18.38
N ILE A 334 -7.08 -12.67 -19.20
CA ILE A 334 -6.00 -13.27 -20.00
C ILE A 334 -4.81 -13.61 -19.11
N GLU A 335 -4.41 -12.73 -18.21
CA GLU A 335 -3.29 -12.98 -17.31
C GLU A 335 -3.56 -14.20 -16.42
N MET A 336 -4.74 -14.31 -15.82
CA MET A 336 -5.14 -15.46 -15.02
C MET A 336 -5.21 -16.76 -15.82
N LYS A 337 -5.79 -16.74 -17.02
CA LYS A 337 -5.83 -17.92 -17.88
C LYS A 337 -4.48 -18.33 -18.44
N SER A 338 -3.56 -17.41 -18.63
CA SER A 338 -2.21 -17.72 -19.10
C SER A 338 -1.38 -18.48 -18.06
N VAL A 339 -1.67 -18.27 -16.77
CA VAL A 339 -1.09 -19.05 -15.67
C VAL A 339 -1.64 -20.49 -15.67
N GLU A 340 -2.94 -20.68 -15.96
CA GLU A 340 -3.54 -22.03 -16.05
C GLU A 340 -3.05 -22.84 -17.25
N TRP A 341 -2.67 -22.21 -18.37
CA TRP A 341 -2.34 -22.92 -19.62
C TRP A 341 -0.86 -23.05 -19.90
N GLY A 342 0.03 -22.58 -19.00
CA GLY A 342 1.47 -22.79 -19.06
C GLY A 342 2.17 -22.21 -20.31
N PRO A 343 3.43 -22.61 -20.57
CA PRO A 343 4.28 -22.03 -21.60
C PRO A 343 3.77 -22.14 -23.05
N MET A 344 2.80 -22.99 -23.34
CA MET A 344 2.29 -23.25 -24.70
C MET A 344 1.59 -22.04 -25.35
N LEU A 345 1.03 -21.11 -24.59
CA LEU A 345 0.35 -19.95 -25.16
C LEU A 345 1.26 -18.74 -25.40
N LYS A 346 2.45 -18.70 -24.79
CA LYS A 346 3.39 -17.58 -25.03
C LYS A 346 3.87 -17.51 -26.47
N THR A 347 3.90 -18.60 -27.19
CA THR A 347 4.39 -18.66 -28.59
C THR A 347 3.32 -18.39 -29.65
N SER A 348 2.05 -18.57 -29.36
CA SER A 348 1.01 -18.47 -30.40
C SER A 348 0.25 -17.12 -30.44
N LEU A 349 0.26 -16.35 -29.35
CA LEU A 349 -0.50 -15.07 -29.29
C LEU A 349 0.36 -13.83 -29.55
N PHE A 350 1.68 -13.93 -29.39
CA PHE A 350 2.59 -12.79 -29.62
C PHE A 350 3.22 -12.75 -31.02
N ASP A 351 3.11 -13.82 -31.82
CA ASP A 351 3.67 -13.88 -33.19
C ASP A 351 2.76 -13.35 -34.30
N ARG A 352 1.60 -12.77 -33.97
CA ARG A 352 0.79 -12.08 -34.95
C ARG A 352 0.97 -10.57 -34.83
N ASN A 353 1.88 -10.03 -35.66
CA ASN A 353 1.96 -8.63 -35.99
C ASN A 353 0.59 -8.16 -36.52
N MET A 354 -0.25 -7.64 -35.65
CA MET A 354 -1.38 -6.83 -36.08
C MET A 354 -0.88 -5.38 -36.20
N PRO A 355 -0.99 -4.77 -37.40
CA PRO A 355 -0.68 -3.36 -37.53
C PRO A 355 -1.68 -2.54 -36.70
N LEU A 356 -1.14 -1.68 -35.83
CA LEU A 356 -1.91 -0.65 -35.16
C LEU A 356 -2.50 0.29 -36.20
N GLN A 357 -3.78 0.17 -36.49
CA GLN A 357 -4.52 1.22 -37.18
C GLN A 357 -4.68 2.41 -36.26
N ASN A 358 -3.87 3.45 -36.51
CA ASN A 358 -4.08 4.78 -35.94
C ASN A 358 -5.43 5.33 -36.44
N SER A 359 -6.46 5.27 -35.57
CA SER A 359 -7.66 6.09 -35.79
C SER A 359 -7.53 7.36 -34.95
N THR A 360 -6.88 8.35 -35.56
CA THR A 360 -7.12 9.76 -35.23
C THR A 360 -8.56 10.08 -35.63
N THR A 361 -9.44 10.24 -34.69
CA THR A 361 -10.66 11.00 -34.87
C THR A 361 -10.74 12.07 -33.81
N ARG A 362 -10.52 13.31 -34.22
CA ARG A 362 -10.90 14.54 -33.53
C ARG A 362 -12.45 14.57 -33.43
N PHE A 363 -12.92 14.82 -32.20
CA PHE A 363 -14.01 15.80 -31.94
C PHE A 363 -13.83 16.32 -30.53
#